data_872138156bc431310896fa9de7673086
#
_entry.id   872138156bc431310896fa9de7673086
#
_cell.length_a   1.000
_cell.length_b   1.000
_cell.length_c   1.000
_cell.angle_alpha   90.00
_cell.angle_beta   90.00
_cell.angle_gamma   90.00
#
_symmetry.space_group_name_H-M   'P 1'
#
loop_
_entity.id
_entity.type
_entity.pdbx_description
1 polymer ?
#
loop_
_entity_poly.entity_id
_entity_poly.type
_entity_poly.pdbx_seq_one_letter_code
_entity_poly.pdbx_strand_id
1 'polypeptide(L)'
;MGDEDHGGAQPAVQPRQLSGGQRQRVAMGRAIVRQPAVFLFDEPLSNLDAKLRVQMRLEIKRLQRELGVTSIYVTHDQVEAMTLADRMMVLNAGRVEQIGTPLDVYSRPASTFVAGFIGSPLPRCLSPTTRSKR
;
A
#
# COMPACT_ATOMS: atom_id res chain seq x y z
N MET A 1 -9.41 -8.21 -54.67
CA MET A 1 -8.09 -7.90 -54.09
C MET A 1 -8.33 -7.79 -52.61
N GLY A 2 -8.22 -8.90 -51.91
CA GLY A 2 -8.53 -8.99 -50.49
C GLY A 2 -7.32 -8.64 -49.63
N ASP A 3 -7.46 -7.65 -48.77
CA ASP A 3 -6.61 -7.50 -47.61
C ASP A 3 -7.17 -8.38 -46.51
N GLU A 4 -6.62 -9.57 -46.35
CA GLU A 4 -6.85 -10.42 -45.20
C GLU A 4 -6.10 -9.83 -44.02
N ASP A 5 -6.82 -9.08 -43.18
CA ASP A 5 -6.40 -8.63 -41.89
C ASP A 5 -6.22 -9.87 -40.98
N HIS A 6 -5.01 -10.40 -40.99
CA HIS A 6 -4.59 -11.43 -40.06
C HIS A 6 -4.45 -10.79 -38.67
N GLY A 7 -5.60 -10.62 -38.03
CA GLY A 7 -5.65 -10.39 -36.57
C GLY A 7 -5.04 -11.59 -35.86
N GLY A 8 -3.70 -11.61 -35.84
CA GLY A 8 -2.93 -12.62 -35.14
C GLY A 8 -3.30 -12.62 -33.65
N ALA A 9 -4.17 -13.56 -33.27
CA ALA A 9 -4.44 -13.84 -31.88
C ALA A 9 -3.10 -14.10 -31.20
N GLN A 10 -2.66 -13.18 -30.34
CA GLN A 10 -1.49 -13.38 -29.51
C GLN A 10 -1.66 -14.68 -28.73
N PRO A 11 -0.67 -15.57 -28.71
CA PRO A 11 -0.79 -16.84 -28.01
C PRO A 11 -1.17 -16.57 -26.54
N ALA A 12 -2.21 -17.28 -26.07
CA ALA A 12 -2.69 -17.15 -24.71
C ALA A 12 -1.54 -17.46 -23.75
N VAL A 13 -0.99 -16.42 -23.12
CA VAL A 13 0.12 -16.56 -22.16
C VAL A 13 -0.43 -17.22 -20.90
N GLN A 14 0.12 -18.38 -20.54
CA GLN A 14 -0.30 -19.06 -19.33
C GLN A 14 0.11 -18.26 -18.09
N PRO A 15 -0.69 -18.26 -17.00
CA PRO A 15 -0.40 -17.52 -15.77
C PRO A 15 0.98 -17.80 -15.16
N ARG A 16 1.51 -19.00 -15.37
CA ARG A 16 2.85 -19.41 -14.90
C ARG A 16 4.00 -18.72 -15.64
N GLN A 17 3.75 -18.19 -16.83
CA GLN A 17 4.76 -17.52 -17.68
C GLN A 17 4.83 -16.01 -17.42
N LEU A 18 3.93 -15.49 -16.61
CA LEU A 18 3.88 -14.07 -16.26
C LEU A 18 4.94 -13.72 -15.20
N SER A 19 5.56 -12.54 -15.34
CA SER A 19 6.37 -11.95 -14.28
C SER A 19 5.52 -11.61 -13.05
N GLY A 20 6.15 -11.39 -11.89
CA GLY A 20 5.44 -11.00 -10.67
C GLY A 20 4.54 -9.78 -10.87
N GLY A 21 5.06 -8.74 -11.52
CA GLY A 21 4.27 -7.54 -11.83
C GLY A 21 3.14 -7.76 -12.82
N GLN A 22 3.34 -8.62 -13.83
CA GLN A 22 2.27 -8.97 -14.77
C GLN A 22 1.15 -9.75 -14.07
N ARG A 23 1.48 -10.71 -13.21
CA ARG A 23 0.47 -11.41 -12.39
C ARG A 23 -0.31 -10.43 -11.52
N GLN A 24 0.37 -9.47 -10.90
CA GLN A 24 -0.27 -8.46 -10.07
C GLN A 24 -1.25 -7.59 -10.87
N ARG A 25 -0.86 -7.11 -12.05
CA ARG A 25 -1.72 -6.34 -12.95
C ARG A 25 -2.95 -7.14 -13.40
N VAL A 26 -2.77 -8.41 -13.72
CA VAL A 26 -3.89 -9.30 -14.09
C VAL A 26 -4.86 -9.47 -12.92
N ALA A 27 -4.35 -9.69 -11.70
CA ALA A 27 -5.17 -9.80 -10.50
C ALA A 27 -5.96 -8.51 -10.23
N MET A 28 -5.31 -7.35 -10.36
CA MET A 28 -5.96 -6.04 -10.23
C MET A 28 -7.02 -5.82 -11.32
N GLY A 29 -6.73 -6.13 -12.58
CA GLY A 29 -7.69 -6.01 -13.68
C GLY A 29 -8.94 -6.86 -13.45
N ARG A 30 -8.77 -8.09 -12.95
CA ARG A 30 -9.91 -8.96 -12.60
C ARG A 30 -10.76 -8.39 -11.46
N ALA A 31 -10.14 -7.76 -10.48
CA ALA A 31 -10.85 -7.13 -9.38
C ALA A 31 -11.64 -5.89 -9.85
N ILE A 32 -11.05 -5.08 -10.74
CA ILE A 32 -11.67 -3.87 -11.30
C ILE A 32 -12.92 -4.19 -12.12
N VAL A 33 -12.85 -5.21 -12.99
CA VAL A 33 -13.98 -5.61 -13.86
C VAL A 33 -15.23 -5.99 -13.06
N ARG A 34 -15.05 -6.45 -11.81
CA ARG A 34 -16.16 -6.81 -10.92
C ARG A 34 -16.89 -5.63 -10.30
N GLN A 35 -16.38 -4.40 -10.46
CA GLN A 35 -16.94 -3.18 -9.88
C GLN A 35 -17.27 -3.32 -8.39
N PRO A 36 -16.32 -3.67 -7.52
CA PRO A 36 -16.57 -3.91 -6.12
C PRO A 36 -16.86 -2.60 -5.38
N ALA A 37 -17.60 -2.67 -4.29
CA ALA A 37 -17.78 -1.53 -3.39
C ALA A 37 -16.50 -1.16 -2.61
N VAL A 38 -15.64 -2.15 -2.36
CA VAL A 38 -14.36 -1.99 -1.63
C VAL A 38 -13.31 -2.91 -2.24
N PHE A 39 -12.10 -2.39 -2.42
CA PHE A 39 -10.91 -3.22 -2.73
C PHE A 39 -10.17 -3.60 -1.45
N LEU A 40 -9.76 -4.87 -1.38
CA LEU A 40 -8.92 -5.38 -0.30
C LEU A 40 -7.58 -5.82 -0.90
N PHE A 41 -6.50 -5.21 -0.45
CA PHE A 41 -5.14 -5.56 -0.82
C PHE A 41 -4.39 -6.07 0.40
N ASP A 42 -4.04 -7.34 0.40
CA ASP A 42 -3.26 -7.96 1.47
C ASP A 42 -1.82 -8.17 0.99
N GLU A 43 -0.92 -7.34 1.49
CA GLU A 43 0.52 -7.32 1.14
C GLU A 43 0.82 -7.45 -0.38
N PRO A 44 0.16 -6.67 -1.25
CA PRO A 44 0.19 -6.95 -2.69
C PRO A 44 1.56 -6.75 -3.34
N LEU A 45 2.49 -6.05 -2.69
CA LEU A 45 3.80 -5.73 -3.26
C LEU A 45 4.97 -6.48 -2.58
N SER A 46 4.68 -7.34 -1.59
CA SER A 46 5.69 -8.03 -0.78
C SER A 46 6.67 -8.88 -1.61
N ASN A 47 6.20 -9.50 -2.70
CA ASN A 47 6.97 -10.42 -3.55
C ASN A 47 7.62 -9.74 -4.76
N LEU A 48 7.65 -8.41 -4.82
CA LEU A 48 8.23 -7.65 -5.92
C LEU A 48 9.61 -7.09 -5.58
N ASP A 49 10.47 -6.98 -6.58
CA ASP A 49 11.74 -6.25 -6.44
C ASP A 49 11.52 -4.75 -6.20
N ALA A 50 12.54 -4.06 -5.70
CA ALA A 50 12.44 -2.65 -5.29
C ALA A 50 11.98 -1.72 -6.43
N LYS A 51 12.49 -1.91 -7.64
CA LYS A 51 12.13 -1.07 -8.80
C LYS A 51 10.68 -1.27 -9.21
N LEU A 52 10.26 -2.53 -9.30
CA LEU A 52 8.89 -2.89 -9.66
C LEU A 52 7.90 -2.45 -8.58
N ARG A 53 8.29 -2.53 -7.31
CA ARG A 53 7.48 -2.05 -6.17
C ARG A 53 7.16 -0.55 -6.27
N VAL A 54 8.16 0.27 -6.65
CA VAL A 54 7.94 1.71 -6.89
C VAL A 54 6.95 1.94 -8.01
N GLN A 55 7.10 1.25 -9.15
CA GLN A 55 6.18 1.38 -10.28
C GLN A 55 4.76 0.98 -9.90
N MET A 56 4.60 -0.15 -9.21
CA MET A 56 3.29 -0.66 -8.81
C MET A 56 2.59 0.24 -7.79
N ARG A 57 3.32 0.89 -6.88
CA ARG A 57 2.73 1.90 -5.97
C ARG A 57 2.11 3.06 -6.75
N LEU A 58 2.82 3.58 -7.74
CA LEU A 58 2.30 4.67 -8.59
C LEU A 58 1.04 4.23 -9.36
N GLU A 59 1.05 3.01 -9.89
CA GLU A 59 -0.07 2.45 -10.63
C GLU A 59 -1.30 2.24 -9.74
N ILE A 60 -1.13 1.69 -8.53
CA ILE A 60 -2.20 1.53 -7.53
C ILE A 60 -2.79 2.89 -7.15
N LYS A 61 -1.95 3.89 -6.86
CA LYS A 61 -2.42 5.23 -6.50
C LYS A 61 -3.20 5.90 -7.63
N ARG A 62 -2.77 5.71 -8.87
CA ARG A 62 -3.49 6.18 -10.06
C ARG A 62 -4.86 5.51 -10.17
N LEU A 63 -4.91 4.19 -10.08
CA LEU A 63 -6.14 3.42 -10.14
C LEU A 63 -7.14 3.80 -9.04
N GLN A 64 -6.68 3.98 -7.82
CA GLN A 64 -7.53 4.44 -6.71
C GLN A 64 -8.21 5.77 -7.03
N ARG A 65 -7.47 6.72 -7.62
CA ARG A 65 -8.02 8.03 -8.01
C ARG A 65 -9.01 7.91 -9.16
N GLU A 66 -8.69 7.11 -10.18
CA GLU A 66 -9.54 6.93 -11.37
C GLU A 66 -10.85 6.21 -11.04
N LEU A 67 -10.81 5.21 -10.16
CA LEU A 67 -11.97 4.40 -9.82
C LEU A 67 -12.84 5.02 -8.72
N GLY A 68 -12.27 5.87 -7.87
CA GLY A 68 -12.99 6.50 -6.74
C GLY A 68 -13.54 5.49 -5.71
N VAL A 69 -13.04 4.25 -5.70
CA VAL A 69 -13.51 3.17 -4.83
C VAL A 69 -12.67 3.11 -3.56
N THR A 70 -13.31 2.93 -2.42
CA THR A 70 -12.63 2.72 -1.14
C THR A 70 -11.72 1.50 -1.22
N SER A 71 -10.48 1.67 -0.76
CA SER A 71 -9.49 0.59 -0.74
C SER A 71 -8.93 0.40 0.65
N ILE A 72 -8.88 -0.85 1.11
CA ILE A 72 -8.18 -1.25 2.32
C ILE A 72 -6.89 -1.95 1.91
N TYR A 73 -5.77 -1.48 2.43
CA TYR A 73 -4.45 -1.93 2.07
C TYR A 73 -3.70 -2.39 3.32
N VAL A 74 -3.33 -3.66 3.37
CA VAL A 74 -2.52 -4.23 4.46
C VAL A 74 -1.08 -4.32 4.00
N THR A 75 -0.16 -3.77 4.77
CA THR A 75 1.28 -3.82 4.49
C THR A 75 2.09 -3.72 5.78
N HIS A 76 3.27 -4.31 5.76
CA HIS A 76 4.30 -4.11 6.78
C HIS A 76 5.39 -3.11 6.31
N ASP A 77 5.28 -2.59 5.09
CA ASP A 77 6.20 -1.59 4.54
C ASP A 77 5.70 -0.17 4.88
N GLN A 78 6.48 0.54 5.69
CA GLN A 78 6.15 1.90 6.12
C GLN A 78 6.07 2.88 4.93
N VAL A 79 6.89 2.70 3.89
CA VAL A 79 6.87 3.58 2.71
C VAL A 79 5.58 3.40 1.93
N GLU A 80 5.08 2.17 1.82
CA GLU A 80 3.77 1.89 1.21
C GLU A 80 2.65 2.53 2.01
N ALA A 81 2.61 2.32 3.33
CA ALA A 81 1.62 2.90 4.20
C ALA A 81 1.59 4.44 4.12
N MET A 82 2.76 5.08 4.14
CA MET A 82 2.89 6.53 4.10
C MET A 82 2.53 7.15 2.73
N THR A 83 2.75 6.42 1.63
CA THR A 83 2.55 6.96 0.28
C THR A 83 1.19 6.65 -0.33
N LEU A 84 0.59 5.51 0.01
CA LEU A 84 -0.67 5.06 -0.58
C LEU A 84 -1.89 5.51 0.21
N ALA A 85 -1.80 5.58 1.53
CA ALA A 85 -2.94 5.81 2.39
C ALA A 85 -3.38 7.28 2.44
N ASP A 86 -4.69 7.52 2.44
CA ASP A 86 -5.29 8.78 2.87
C ASP A 86 -5.46 8.79 4.40
N ARG A 87 -5.74 7.62 4.98
CA ARG A 87 -5.70 7.35 6.42
C ARG A 87 -5.04 6.01 6.68
N MET A 88 -4.29 5.93 7.75
CA MET A 88 -3.63 4.70 8.17
C MET A 88 -4.00 4.32 9.59
N MET A 89 -3.98 3.02 9.85
CA MET A 89 -4.16 2.41 11.17
C MET A 89 -2.90 1.60 11.48
N VAL A 90 -2.25 1.93 12.58
CA VAL A 90 -1.10 1.17 13.07
C VAL A 90 -1.59 0.14 14.08
N LEU A 91 -1.26 -1.12 13.83
CA LEU A 91 -1.63 -2.25 14.67
C LEU A 91 -0.40 -2.84 15.36
N ASN A 92 -0.55 -3.20 16.63
CA ASN A 92 0.46 -3.90 17.41
C ASN A 92 -0.20 -5.01 18.22
N ALA A 93 0.24 -6.23 18.04
CA ALA A 93 -0.29 -7.41 18.75
C ALA A 93 -1.83 -7.47 18.76
N GLY A 94 -2.47 -7.17 17.61
CA GLY A 94 -3.92 -7.19 17.45
C GLY A 94 -4.66 -5.97 18.06
N ARG A 95 -3.94 -4.98 18.57
CA ARG A 95 -4.51 -3.75 19.12
C ARG A 95 -4.20 -2.56 18.22
N VAL A 96 -5.16 -1.64 18.13
CA VAL A 96 -4.98 -0.38 17.41
C VAL A 96 -4.15 0.57 18.27
N GLU A 97 -2.95 0.94 17.81
CA GLU A 97 -2.07 1.91 18.45
C GLU A 97 -2.44 3.34 18.06
N GLN A 98 -2.70 3.57 16.79
CA GLN A 98 -3.03 4.90 16.27
C GLN A 98 -3.79 4.82 14.95
N ILE A 99 -4.71 5.77 14.75
CA ILE A 99 -5.38 6.02 13.47
C ILE A 99 -5.22 7.49 13.13
N GLY A 100 -4.82 7.80 11.90
CA GLY A 100 -4.68 9.18 11.44
C GLY A 100 -4.28 9.28 9.97
N THR A 101 -4.05 10.52 9.50
CA THR A 101 -3.38 10.70 8.23
C THR A 101 -1.91 10.30 8.35
N PRO A 102 -1.23 9.93 7.26
CA PRO A 102 0.21 9.62 7.31
C PRO A 102 1.03 10.74 7.98
N LEU A 103 0.72 11.99 7.70
CA LEU A 103 1.39 13.14 8.28
C LEU A 103 1.15 13.26 9.80
N ASP A 104 -0.07 13.02 10.27
CA ASP A 104 -0.39 13.05 11.70
C ASP A 104 0.35 11.95 12.45
N VAL A 105 0.36 10.73 11.90
CA VAL A 105 1.04 9.58 12.52
C VAL A 105 2.56 9.80 12.57
N TYR A 106 3.14 10.41 11.53
CA TYR A 106 4.56 10.75 11.49
C TYR A 106 4.93 11.86 12.47
N SER A 107 4.17 12.95 12.49
CA SER A 107 4.51 14.16 13.28
C SER A 107 4.14 14.03 14.76
N ARG A 108 3.14 13.22 15.08
CA ARG A 108 2.60 13.05 16.44
C ARG A 108 2.34 11.56 16.73
N PRO A 109 3.38 10.72 16.79
CA PRO A 109 3.20 9.29 17.10
C PRO A 109 2.63 9.12 18.52
N ALA A 110 1.60 8.29 18.65
CA ALA A 110 0.89 8.06 19.91
C ALA A 110 1.71 7.21 20.89
N SER A 111 2.66 6.42 20.40
CA SER A 111 3.51 5.55 21.23
C SER A 111 4.91 5.43 20.65
N THR A 112 5.83 4.92 21.48
CA THR A 112 7.20 4.61 21.03
C THR A 112 7.23 3.53 19.95
N PHE A 113 6.24 2.62 19.97
CA PHE A 113 6.05 1.62 18.93
C PHE A 113 5.74 2.27 17.59
N VAL A 114 4.78 3.20 17.56
CA VAL A 114 4.42 3.94 16.33
C VAL A 114 5.60 4.75 15.82
N ALA A 115 6.31 5.47 16.72
CA ALA A 115 7.50 6.23 16.37
C ALA A 115 8.59 5.35 15.74
N GLY A 116 8.85 4.18 16.32
CA GLY A 116 9.82 3.21 15.81
C GLY A 116 9.39 2.61 14.47
N PHE A 117 8.10 2.30 14.30
CA PHE A 117 7.57 1.75 13.06
C PHE A 117 7.67 2.74 11.89
N ILE A 118 7.38 4.01 12.12
CA ILE A 118 7.41 5.07 11.09
C ILE A 118 8.84 5.59 10.85
N GLY A 119 9.82 5.24 11.71
CA GLY A 119 11.18 5.75 11.62
C GLY A 119 11.30 7.23 12.00
N SER A 120 10.34 7.77 12.73
CA SER A 120 10.40 9.12 13.27
C SER A 120 11.49 9.21 14.35
N PRO A 121 12.38 10.22 14.36
CA PRO A 121 13.23 10.45 15.50
C PRO A 121 12.31 10.66 16.71
N LEU A 122 12.60 9.95 17.81
CA LEU A 122 11.85 10.06 19.07
C LEU A 122 11.55 11.54 19.37
N PRO A 123 10.29 11.93 19.54
CA PRO A 123 9.98 13.29 19.96
C PRO A 123 10.68 13.55 21.29
N ARG A 124 11.42 14.64 21.39
CA ARG A 124 12.11 15.07 22.62
C ARG A 124 11.18 15.30 23.82
N CYS A 125 9.90 15.04 23.67
CA CYS A 125 8.86 15.32 24.66
C CYS A 125 8.65 14.20 25.70
N LEU A 126 9.41 13.12 25.68
CA LEU A 126 9.36 12.06 26.72
C LEU A 126 10.56 12.10 27.64
N SER A 127 11.11 13.29 27.92
CA SER A 127 11.95 13.44 29.10
C SER A 127 11.01 13.35 30.32
N PRO A 128 11.18 12.37 31.21
CA PRO A 128 10.43 12.37 32.45
C PRO A 128 10.86 13.64 33.22
N THR A 129 9.93 14.56 33.38
CA THR A 129 10.11 15.69 34.29
C THR A 129 10.29 15.12 35.66
N THR A 130 11.55 15.03 36.10
CA THR A 130 11.91 14.72 37.46
C THR A 130 11.40 15.87 38.32
N ARG A 131 10.19 15.70 38.84
CA ARG A 131 9.63 16.63 39.85
C ARG A 131 10.41 16.45 41.11
N SER A 132 11.47 17.25 41.28
CA SER A 132 12.16 17.38 42.55
C SER A 132 11.16 17.92 43.59
N LYS A 133 10.80 17.09 44.54
CA LYS A 133 10.15 17.52 45.77
C LYS A 133 11.23 18.16 46.64
N ARG A 134 11.07 19.43 46.96
CA ARG A 134 11.57 20.06 48.18
C ARG A 134 10.44 20.16 49.16
#